data_e33ff0255b174ccd80b6a395159287f8
#
_entry.id   e33ff0255b174ccd80b6a395159287f8
#
_cell.length_a   1.000
_cell.length_b   1.000
_cell.length_c   1.000
_cell.angle_alpha   90.00
_cell.angle_beta   90.00
_cell.angle_gamma   90.00
#
_symmetry.space_group_name_H-M   'P 1'
#
loop_
_entity.id
_entity.type
_entity.pdbx_description
1 polymer ?
#
loop_
_entity_poly.entity_id
_entity_poly.type
_entity_poly.pdbx_seq_one_letter_code
_entity_poly.pdbx_strand_id
1 'polypeptide(L)'
;MSSAPARREKSPKPKAGGKAVFDWQDPLRFDDLLSEDERLVRDAARAYAQDKLMPRVLKAFREEHFDRAILNEMGALGFLGSTIDGYGCAGASYVAYGLVAREIERVDSGFRSAMSVQSSLVMFPIFAFGTEAQRKKYLPKLATGALAGCFGLTEPDVGSDVMGMKARARKVDGGYVLKGSKMWISNAPFADVMVVWAKLDEGGGDTIIG
;
A
#
# COMPACT_ATOMS: atom_id res chain seq x y z
N MET A 1 21.14 -2.33 18.14
CA MET A 1 22.30 -2.92 17.42
C MET A 1 21.89 -2.99 15.96
N SER A 2 22.44 -2.10 15.13
CA SER A 2 22.15 -2.01 13.69
C SER A 2 22.91 -3.12 12.97
N SER A 3 22.18 -4.10 12.42
CA SER A 3 22.79 -5.10 11.53
C SER A 3 23.02 -4.46 10.16
N ALA A 4 24.27 -4.44 9.72
CA ALA A 4 24.64 -4.00 8.38
C ALA A 4 23.91 -4.86 7.32
N PRO A 5 23.46 -4.26 6.20
CA PRO A 5 22.80 -5.02 5.15
C PRO A 5 23.75 -6.07 4.57
N ALA A 6 23.23 -7.29 4.41
CA ALA A 6 23.96 -8.40 3.80
C ALA A 6 24.49 -7.99 2.40
N ARG A 7 25.77 -8.23 2.15
CA ARG A 7 26.39 -7.99 0.83
C ARG A 7 25.65 -8.82 -0.22
N ARG A 8 25.03 -8.14 -1.19
CA ARG A 8 24.46 -8.80 -2.38
C ARG A 8 25.54 -9.61 -3.08
N GLU A 9 25.34 -10.91 -3.26
CA GLU A 9 26.14 -11.70 -4.19
C GLU A 9 25.97 -11.13 -5.60
N LYS A 10 27.10 -10.86 -6.25
CA LYS A 10 27.12 -10.35 -7.62
C LYS A 10 26.67 -11.46 -8.55
N SER A 11 25.65 -11.19 -9.37
CA SER A 11 25.25 -12.06 -10.48
C SER A 11 26.47 -12.47 -11.30
N PRO A 12 26.53 -13.69 -11.86
CA PRO A 12 27.66 -14.15 -12.67
C PRO A 12 27.84 -13.21 -13.87
N LYS A 13 29.05 -12.71 -14.06
CA LYS A 13 29.41 -11.89 -15.21
C LYS A 13 29.13 -12.67 -16.50
N PRO A 14 28.56 -12.05 -17.55
CA PRO A 14 28.40 -12.71 -18.84
C PRO A 14 29.75 -13.19 -19.38
N LYS A 15 29.75 -14.39 -19.92
CA LYS A 15 30.96 -14.97 -20.55
C LYS A 15 31.45 -14.04 -21.67
N ALA A 16 32.70 -13.64 -21.61
CA ALA A 16 33.34 -12.77 -22.60
C ALA A 16 33.27 -13.45 -23.99
N GLY A 17 32.70 -12.78 -24.99
CA GLY A 17 32.79 -13.18 -26.40
C GLY A 17 31.53 -13.09 -27.25
N GLY A 18 30.33 -12.95 -26.67
CA GLY A 18 29.11 -12.74 -27.44
C GLY A 18 28.74 -11.25 -27.56
N LYS A 19 28.33 -10.78 -28.76
CA LYS A 19 27.71 -9.45 -28.88
C LYS A 19 26.50 -9.42 -27.97
N ALA A 20 26.39 -8.39 -27.11
CA ALA A 20 25.19 -8.18 -26.28
C ALA A 20 24.00 -8.06 -27.19
N VAL A 21 23.03 -8.98 -27.04
CA VAL A 21 21.76 -8.88 -27.74
C VAL A 21 20.90 -7.89 -26.96
N PHE A 22 20.42 -6.85 -27.65
CA PHE A 22 19.53 -5.87 -27.05
C PHE A 22 18.17 -6.53 -26.76
N ASP A 23 17.77 -6.53 -25.48
CA ASP A 23 16.44 -6.99 -25.07
C ASP A 23 15.54 -5.78 -24.88
N TRP A 24 14.61 -5.59 -25.81
CA TRP A 24 13.68 -4.47 -25.77
C TRP A 24 12.59 -4.61 -24.69
N GLN A 25 12.39 -5.80 -24.12
CA GLN A 25 11.45 -6.02 -23.00
C GLN A 25 12.08 -5.61 -21.66
N ASP A 26 13.39 -5.70 -21.54
CA ASP A 26 14.17 -5.20 -20.40
C ASP A 26 15.44 -4.47 -20.86
N PRO A 27 15.29 -3.32 -21.55
CA PRO A 27 16.39 -2.61 -22.20
C PRO A 27 17.47 -2.12 -21.23
N LEU A 28 17.12 -1.93 -19.97
CA LEU A 28 18.00 -1.50 -18.88
C LEU A 28 18.46 -2.67 -18.00
N ARG A 29 18.07 -3.89 -18.33
CA ARG A 29 18.42 -5.11 -17.62
C ARG A 29 18.14 -5.04 -16.12
N PHE A 30 16.97 -4.49 -15.74
CA PHE A 30 16.56 -4.41 -14.35
C PHE A 30 16.38 -5.79 -13.71
N ASP A 31 16.00 -6.80 -14.47
CA ASP A 31 15.85 -8.16 -13.99
C ASP A 31 17.19 -8.74 -13.45
N ASP A 32 18.33 -8.30 -13.97
CA ASP A 32 19.64 -8.72 -13.46
C ASP A 32 19.93 -8.20 -12.05
N LEU A 33 19.25 -7.15 -11.62
CA LEU A 33 19.41 -6.52 -10.30
C LEU A 33 18.56 -7.18 -9.22
N LEU A 34 17.56 -7.98 -9.60
CA LEU A 34 16.64 -8.62 -8.67
C LEU A 34 17.27 -9.86 -8.04
N SER A 35 16.99 -10.06 -6.75
CA SER A 35 17.26 -11.33 -6.08
C SER A 35 16.31 -12.42 -6.60
N GLU A 36 16.59 -13.67 -6.26
CA GLU A 36 15.72 -14.81 -6.60
C GLU A 36 14.33 -14.66 -5.96
N ASP A 37 14.28 -14.29 -4.69
CA ASP A 37 13.02 -14.05 -3.97
C ASP A 37 12.22 -12.91 -4.61
N GLU A 38 12.86 -11.81 -5.00
CA GLU A 38 12.19 -10.70 -5.68
C GLU A 38 11.60 -11.09 -7.03
N ARG A 39 12.28 -11.97 -7.78
CA ARG A 39 11.74 -12.53 -9.03
C ARG A 39 10.55 -13.43 -8.77
N LEU A 40 10.61 -14.30 -7.75
CA LEU A 40 9.49 -15.16 -7.38
C LEU A 40 8.25 -14.33 -6.98
N VAL A 41 8.42 -13.30 -6.17
CA VAL A 41 7.35 -12.39 -5.78
C VAL A 41 6.75 -11.68 -7.00
N ARG A 42 7.59 -11.16 -7.91
CA ARG A 42 7.14 -10.54 -9.16
C ARG A 42 6.32 -11.50 -10.01
N ASP A 43 6.81 -12.72 -10.20
CA ASP A 43 6.18 -13.71 -11.07
C ASP A 43 4.84 -14.19 -10.48
N ALA A 44 4.76 -14.36 -9.17
CA ALA A 44 3.51 -14.65 -8.46
C ALA A 44 2.51 -13.49 -8.61
N ALA A 45 2.95 -12.25 -8.45
CA ALA A 45 2.11 -11.07 -8.62
C ALA A 45 1.60 -10.93 -10.07
N ARG A 46 2.47 -11.20 -11.06
CA ARG A 46 2.10 -11.21 -12.48
C ARG A 46 1.05 -12.27 -12.79
N ALA A 47 1.24 -13.50 -12.32
CA ALA A 47 0.27 -14.57 -12.51
C ALA A 47 -1.08 -14.21 -11.90
N TYR A 48 -1.10 -13.76 -10.65
CA TYR A 48 -2.35 -13.30 -10.01
C TYR A 48 -3.02 -12.16 -10.80
N ALA A 49 -2.26 -11.13 -11.18
CA ALA A 49 -2.80 -9.98 -11.90
C ALA A 49 -3.40 -10.37 -13.25
N GLN A 50 -2.70 -11.20 -14.03
CA GLN A 50 -3.18 -11.60 -15.35
C GLN A 50 -4.33 -12.64 -15.27
N ASP A 51 -4.25 -13.61 -14.36
CA ASP A 51 -5.22 -14.71 -14.31
C ASP A 51 -6.48 -14.35 -13.53
N LYS A 52 -6.38 -13.47 -12.52
CA LYS A 52 -7.49 -13.15 -11.61
C LYS A 52 -8.03 -11.73 -11.79
N LEU A 53 -7.17 -10.73 -11.96
CA LEU A 53 -7.61 -9.33 -12.05
C LEU A 53 -7.97 -8.91 -13.47
N MET A 54 -7.16 -9.26 -14.48
CA MET A 54 -7.37 -8.89 -15.87
C MET A 54 -8.77 -9.30 -16.39
N PRO A 55 -9.30 -10.50 -16.12
CA PRO A 55 -10.65 -10.87 -16.56
C PRO A 55 -11.77 -10.02 -15.94
N ARG A 56 -11.52 -9.38 -14.80
CA ARG A 56 -12.54 -8.59 -14.06
C ARG A 56 -12.54 -7.12 -14.45
N VAL A 57 -11.41 -6.57 -14.93
CA VAL A 57 -11.20 -5.11 -15.06
C VAL A 57 -12.24 -4.43 -15.94
N LEU A 58 -12.56 -5.01 -17.11
CA LEU A 58 -13.49 -4.41 -18.05
C LEU A 58 -14.90 -4.28 -17.48
N LYS A 59 -15.35 -5.32 -16.76
CA LYS A 59 -16.66 -5.32 -16.10
C LYS A 59 -16.67 -4.35 -14.93
N ALA A 60 -15.65 -4.40 -14.07
CA ALA A 60 -15.50 -3.50 -12.92
C ALA A 60 -15.52 -2.02 -13.35
N PHE A 61 -14.80 -1.69 -14.43
CA PHE A 61 -14.77 -0.32 -14.98
C PHE A 61 -16.14 0.12 -15.52
N ARG A 62 -16.83 -0.74 -16.27
CA ARG A 62 -18.14 -0.40 -16.88
C ARG A 62 -19.26 -0.26 -15.84
N GLU A 63 -19.19 -1.05 -14.78
CA GLU A 63 -20.22 -1.08 -13.72
C GLU A 63 -19.86 -0.18 -12.53
N GLU A 64 -18.71 0.54 -12.61
CA GLU A 64 -18.20 1.40 -11.52
C GLU A 64 -18.15 0.65 -10.18
N HIS A 65 -17.72 -0.63 -10.23
CA HIS A 65 -17.76 -1.55 -9.10
C HIS A 65 -16.37 -2.05 -8.71
N PHE A 66 -16.04 -1.99 -7.42
CA PHE A 66 -14.86 -2.63 -6.85
C PHE A 66 -15.27 -3.85 -6.03
N ASP A 67 -14.81 -5.03 -6.44
CA ASP A 67 -15.01 -6.27 -5.69
C ASP A 67 -14.08 -6.32 -4.47
N ARG A 68 -14.64 -6.15 -3.28
CA ARG A 68 -13.89 -6.18 -2.02
C ARG A 68 -13.14 -7.49 -1.79
N ALA A 69 -13.57 -8.62 -2.37
CA ALA A 69 -12.90 -9.90 -2.26
C ALA A 69 -11.45 -9.85 -2.77
N ILE A 70 -11.14 -8.90 -3.67
CA ILE A 70 -9.77 -8.64 -4.16
C ILE A 70 -8.80 -8.36 -3.01
N LEU A 71 -9.21 -7.64 -1.97
CA LEU A 71 -8.35 -7.41 -0.80
C LEU A 71 -8.03 -8.71 -0.05
N ASN A 72 -9.01 -9.62 0.09
CA ASN A 72 -8.77 -10.92 0.72
C ASN A 72 -7.82 -11.79 -0.13
N GLU A 73 -7.98 -11.76 -1.46
CA GLU A 73 -7.09 -12.47 -2.38
C GLU A 73 -5.65 -11.94 -2.27
N MET A 74 -5.47 -10.62 -2.29
CA MET A 74 -4.16 -9.98 -2.10
C MET A 74 -3.58 -10.26 -0.71
N GLY A 75 -4.42 -10.30 0.33
CA GLY A 75 -4.02 -10.66 1.69
C GLY A 75 -3.51 -12.09 1.78
N ALA A 76 -4.20 -13.04 1.15
CA ALA A 76 -3.79 -14.45 1.10
C ALA A 76 -2.43 -14.65 0.40
N LEU A 77 -2.08 -13.76 -0.53
CA LEU A 77 -0.79 -13.75 -1.23
C LEU A 77 0.31 -12.95 -0.48
N GLY A 78 -0.01 -12.36 0.67
CA GLY A 78 0.94 -11.55 1.45
C GLY A 78 1.27 -10.18 0.82
N PHE A 79 0.43 -9.66 -0.08
CA PHE A 79 0.69 -8.39 -0.77
C PHE A 79 0.29 -7.17 0.07
N LEU A 80 -0.61 -7.37 1.07
CA LEU A 80 -1.05 -6.28 1.94
C LEU A 80 -0.08 -6.09 3.10
N GLY A 81 0.40 -4.85 3.29
CA GLY A 81 1.38 -4.53 4.32
C GLY A 81 2.69 -5.29 4.20
N SER A 82 3.08 -5.72 2.99
CA SER A 82 4.18 -6.64 2.73
C SER A 82 5.54 -6.20 3.27
N THR A 83 5.75 -4.90 3.51
CA THR A 83 7.01 -4.36 4.07
C THR A 83 7.03 -4.27 5.60
N ILE A 84 5.97 -4.69 6.27
CA ILE A 84 5.85 -4.66 7.73
C ILE A 84 6.36 -5.98 8.30
N ASP A 85 7.21 -5.90 9.33
CA ASP A 85 7.66 -7.06 10.09
C ASP A 85 6.65 -7.44 11.17
N GLY A 86 6.27 -8.71 11.22
CA GLY A 86 5.32 -9.22 12.20
C GLY A 86 3.86 -8.99 11.84
N TYR A 87 2.97 -9.20 12.79
CA TYR A 87 1.50 -9.00 12.68
C TYR A 87 0.83 -9.74 11.52
N GLY A 88 1.43 -10.84 11.03
CA GLY A 88 0.92 -11.60 9.88
C GLY A 88 1.30 -11.02 8.52
N CYS A 89 2.15 -10.02 8.46
CA CYS A 89 2.69 -9.43 7.24
C CYS A 89 3.95 -10.16 6.78
N ALA A 90 4.31 -10.01 5.49
CA ALA A 90 5.38 -10.79 4.86
C ALA A 90 6.82 -10.35 5.24
N GLY A 91 7.05 -9.13 5.69
CA GLY A 91 8.38 -8.59 5.95
C GLY A 91 9.27 -8.49 4.70
N ALA A 92 8.67 -8.29 3.54
CA ALA A 92 9.35 -8.27 2.24
C ALA A 92 10.11 -6.95 2.00
N SER A 93 11.03 -6.97 1.02
CA SER A 93 11.75 -5.75 0.63
C SER A 93 10.84 -4.71 -0.03
N TYR A 94 11.24 -3.43 0.01
CA TYR A 94 10.54 -2.38 -0.74
C TYR A 94 10.61 -2.61 -2.25
N VAL A 95 11.64 -3.30 -2.74
CA VAL A 95 11.73 -3.71 -4.16
C VAL A 95 10.62 -4.71 -4.47
N ALA A 96 10.43 -5.74 -3.63
CA ALA A 96 9.35 -6.70 -3.79
C ALA A 96 7.98 -6.02 -3.78
N TYR A 97 7.73 -5.08 -2.85
CA TYR A 97 6.49 -4.28 -2.85
C TYR A 97 6.29 -3.51 -4.16
N GLY A 98 7.34 -2.85 -4.66
CA GLY A 98 7.30 -2.12 -5.93
C GLY A 98 7.01 -3.03 -7.14
N LEU A 99 7.55 -4.26 -7.13
CA LEU A 99 7.29 -5.26 -8.17
C LEU A 99 5.83 -5.73 -8.15
N VAL A 100 5.27 -6.01 -6.97
CA VAL A 100 3.83 -6.33 -6.82
C VAL A 100 2.98 -5.18 -7.33
N ALA A 101 3.25 -3.96 -6.89
CA ALA A 101 2.53 -2.77 -7.32
C ALA A 101 2.55 -2.60 -8.85
N ARG A 102 3.72 -2.80 -9.48
CA ARG A 102 3.89 -2.73 -10.93
C ARG A 102 3.03 -3.75 -11.69
N GLU A 103 3.01 -4.99 -11.23
CA GLU A 103 2.25 -6.04 -11.92
C GLU A 103 0.73 -5.84 -11.77
N ILE A 104 0.25 -5.33 -10.65
CA ILE A 104 -1.16 -5.00 -10.45
C ILE A 104 -1.53 -3.74 -11.27
N GLU A 105 -0.69 -2.70 -11.27
CA GLU A 105 -0.88 -1.49 -12.07
C GLU A 105 -1.00 -1.78 -13.56
N ARG A 106 -0.31 -2.80 -14.08
CA ARG A 106 -0.43 -3.23 -15.48
C ARG A 106 -1.85 -3.66 -15.86
N VAL A 107 -2.65 -4.03 -14.90
CA VAL A 107 -4.06 -4.39 -15.11
C VAL A 107 -4.95 -3.17 -14.89
N ASP A 108 -4.85 -2.55 -13.71
CA ASP A 108 -5.71 -1.41 -13.36
C ASP A 108 -5.15 -0.61 -12.19
N SER A 109 -5.12 0.72 -12.35
CA SER A 109 -4.68 1.65 -11.32
C SER A 109 -5.57 1.64 -10.07
N GLY A 110 -6.87 1.37 -10.22
CA GLY A 110 -7.80 1.30 -9.08
C GLY A 110 -7.48 0.10 -8.19
N PHE A 111 -7.20 -1.06 -8.77
CA PHE A 111 -6.78 -2.24 -8.00
C PHE A 111 -5.46 -2.01 -7.28
N ARG A 112 -4.47 -1.42 -7.95
CA ARG A 112 -3.20 -1.07 -7.31
C ARG A 112 -3.41 0.01 -6.24
N SER A 113 -4.27 1.00 -6.47
CA SER A 113 -4.57 2.03 -5.47
C SER A 113 -5.18 1.43 -4.21
N ALA A 114 -6.14 0.49 -4.34
CA ALA A 114 -6.73 -0.19 -3.19
C ALA A 114 -5.67 -0.92 -2.34
N MET A 115 -4.74 -1.65 -2.99
CA MET A 115 -3.62 -2.31 -2.33
C MET A 115 -2.70 -1.32 -1.62
N SER A 116 -2.32 -0.22 -2.29
CA SER A 116 -1.36 0.72 -1.72
C SER A 116 -1.96 1.59 -0.62
N VAL A 117 -3.23 1.98 -0.71
CA VAL A 117 -3.94 2.66 0.39
C VAL A 117 -3.97 1.75 1.62
N GLN A 118 -4.36 0.50 1.46
CA GLN A 118 -4.35 -0.48 2.54
C GLN A 118 -2.98 -0.60 3.19
N SER A 119 -1.94 -0.85 2.39
CA SER A 119 -0.58 -1.16 2.87
C SER A 119 0.16 0.06 3.41
N SER A 120 0.23 1.14 2.60
CA SER A 120 1.13 2.26 2.87
C SER A 120 0.47 3.37 3.68
N LEU A 121 -0.83 3.64 3.44
CA LEU A 121 -1.52 4.78 4.03
C LEU A 121 -2.32 4.40 5.29
N VAL A 122 -2.67 3.13 5.46
CA VAL A 122 -3.41 2.65 6.65
C VAL A 122 -2.53 1.78 7.53
N MET A 123 -2.01 0.68 7.01
CA MET A 123 -1.24 -0.28 7.84
C MET A 123 0.07 0.33 8.33
N PHE A 124 0.81 1.02 7.45
CA PHE A 124 2.10 1.59 7.84
C PHE A 124 1.98 2.67 8.93
N PRO A 125 1.08 3.66 8.89
CA PRO A 125 0.89 4.59 10.01
C PRO A 125 0.51 3.89 11.33
N ILE A 126 -0.38 2.90 11.29
CA ILE A 126 -0.73 2.12 12.48
C ILE A 126 0.51 1.39 13.02
N PHE A 127 1.35 0.82 12.14
CA PHE A 127 2.59 0.15 12.53
C PHE A 127 3.61 1.13 13.12
N ALA A 128 3.84 2.27 12.47
CA ALA A 128 4.88 3.22 12.86
C ALA A 128 4.50 4.04 14.11
N PHE A 129 3.25 4.46 14.21
CA PHE A 129 2.81 5.45 15.22
C PHE A 129 1.76 4.93 16.20
N GLY A 130 1.11 3.80 15.89
CA GLY A 130 0.10 3.21 16.76
C GLY A 130 0.70 2.60 18.02
N THR A 131 -0.12 2.48 19.07
CA THR A 131 0.21 1.71 20.26
C THR A 131 0.27 0.22 19.94
N GLU A 132 0.94 -0.57 20.78
CA GLU A 132 1.00 -2.02 20.58
C GLU A 132 -0.40 -2.68 20.61
N ALA A 133 -1.31 -2.13 21.41
CA ALA A 133 -2.71 -2.57 21.42
C ALA A 133 -3.41 -2.32 20.09
N GLN A 134 -3.18 -1.16 19.46
CA GLN A 134 -3.72 -0.83 18.14
C GLN A 134 -3.10 -1.70 17.04
N ARG A 135 -1.77 -1.91 17.05
CA ARG A 135 -1.08 -2.79 16.10
C ARG A 135 -1.66 -4.20 16.14
N LYS A 136 -1.76 -4.81 17.32
CA LYS A 136 -2.32 -6.16 17.51
C LYS A 136 -3.80 -6.26 17.12
N LYS A 137 -4.57 -5.19 17.33
CA LYS A 137 -6.00 -5.16 17.02
C LYS A 137 -6.27 -5.08 15.52
N TYR A 138 -5.52 -4.27 14.78
CA TYR A 138 -5.84 -3.90 13.41
C TYR A 138 -4.96 -4.60 12.36
N LEU A 139 -3.63 -4.63 12.55
CA LEU A 139 -2.71 -5.09 11.50
C LEU A 139 -2.97 -6.51 11.02
N PRO A 140 -3.22 -7.53 11.88
CA PRO A 140 -3.45 -8.88 11.39
C PRO A 140 -4.70 -9.00 10.50
N LYS A 141 -5.74 -8.23 10.80
CA LYS A 141 -6.99 -8.23 10.04
C LYS A 141 -6.86 -7.43 8.74
N LEU A 142 -6.11 -6.35 8.75
CA LEU A 142 -5.80 -5.55 7.56
C LEU A 142 -4.87 -6.34 6.62
N ALA A 143 -3.90 -7.10 7.15
CA ALA A 143 -2.98 -7.92 6.37
C ALA A 143 -3.71 -9.04 5.59
N THR A 144 -4.78 -9.60 6.13
CA THR A 144 -5.59 -10.62 5.46
C THR A 144 -6.69 -10.04 4.57
N GLY A 145 -6.89 -8.71 4.55
CA GLY A 145 -8.01 -8.07 3.87
C GLY A 145 -9.37 -8.27 4.56
N ALA A 146 -9.41 -8.90 5.75
CA ALA A 146 -10.64 -9.03 6.55
C ALA A 146 -11.19 -7.66 6.98
N LEU A 147 -10.31 -6.67 7.20
CA LEU A 147 -10.65 -5.27 7.33
C LEU A 147 -10.08 -4.50 6.13
N ALA A 148 -10.87 -3.58 5.61
CA ALA A 148 -10.46 -2.60 4.62
C ALA A 148 -10.20 -1.25 5.28
N GLY A 149 -9.15 -0.57 4.85
CA GLY A 149 -8.79 0.74 5.35
C GLY A 149 -8.89 1.84 4.31
N CYS A 150 -9.09 3.08 4.75
CA CYS A 150 -8.96 4.28 3.92
C CYS A 150 -8.19 5.38 4.65
N PHE A 151 -7.76 6.39 3.87
CA PHE A 151 -6.92 7.48 4.34
C PHE A 151 -7.54 8.83 3.98
N GLY A 152 -8.14 9.48 4.96
CA GLY A 152 -8.86 10.75 4.81
C GLY A 152 -7.96 11.95 5.04
N LEU A 153 -7.22 12.38 4.01
CA LEU A 153 -6.37 13.57 4.03
C LEU A 153 -7.00 14.71 3.20
N THR A 154 -7.19 14.48 1.91
CA THR A 154 -7.68 15.46 0.94
C THR A 154 -9.06 16.00 1.30
N GLU A 155 -9.28 17.29 1.10
CA GLU A 155 -10.55 17.97 1.30
C GLU A 155 -11.01 18.64 -0.01
N PRO A 156 -12.28 19.08 -0.14
CA PRO A 156 -12.74 19.73 -1.37
C PRO A 156 -11.88 20.89 -1.84
N ASP A 157 -11.34 21.69 -0.92
CA ASP A 157 -10.53 22.88 -1.23
C ASP A 157 -9.04 22.66 -0.95
N VAL A 158 -8.62 21.46 -0.51
CA VAL A 158 -7.27 21.20 -0.01
C VAL A 158 -6.72 19.91 -0.62
N GLY A 159 -5.75 20.06 -1.51
CA GLY A 159 -5.00 18.96 -2.13
C GLY A 159 -3.52 19.01 -1.74
N SER A 160 -2.70 19.69 -2.54
CA SER A 160 -1.25 19.75 -2.32
C SER A 160 -0.85 20.52 -1.07
N ASP A 161 -1.58 21.57 -0.72
CA ASP A 161 -1.37 22.34 0.53
C ASP A 161 -2.19 21.72 1.68
N VAL A 162 -1.69 20.63 2.24
CA VAL A 162 -2.35 19.94 3.35
C VAL A 162 -2.44 20.78 4.63
N MET A 163 -1.57 21.78 4.78
CA MET A 163 -1.61 22.68 5.93
C MET A 163 -2.86 23.57 5.92
N GLY A 164 -3.44 23.79 4.74
CA GLY A 164 -4.70 24.52 4.56
C GLY A 164 -5.96 23.74 4.99
N MET A 165 -5.85 22.50 5.49
CA MET A 165 -7.03 21.67 5.83
C MET A 165 -7.95 22.37 6.84
N LYS A 166 -9.24 22.13 6.67
CA LYS A 166 -10.33 22.73 7.45
C LYS A 166 -10.96 21.75 8.44
N ALA A 167 -10.78 20.44 8.25
CA ALA A 167 -11.27 19.43 9.18
C ALA A 167 -10.65 19.63 10.56
N ARG A 168 -11.48 19.55 11.60
CA ARG A 168 -11.12 19.81 13.00
C ARG A 168 -11.40 18.59 13.86
N ALA A 169 -10.52 18.38 14.83
CA ALA A 169 -10.66 17.37 15.88
C ALA A 169 -10.68 18.08 17.24
N ARG A 170 -11.80 17.97 17.94
CA ARG A 170 -11.95 18.51 19.30
C ARG A 170 -11.91 17.37 20.30
N LYS A 171 -11.04 17.47 21.30
CA LYS A 171 -10.95 16.48 22.36
C LYS A 171 -12.17 16.50 23.25
N VAL A 172 -12.63 15.32 23.61
CA VAL A 172 -13.75 15.10 24.54
C VAL A 172 -13.40 13.92 25.44
N ASP A 173 -14.20 13.68 26.49
CA ASP A 173 -14.02 12.51 27.34
C ASP A 173 -14.10 11.22 26.49
N GLY A 174 -13.04 10.40 26.57
CA GLY A 174 -12.96 9.13 25.87
C GLY A 174 -12.56 9.20 24.37
N GLY A 175 -12.25 10.41 23.82
CA GLY A 175 -11.85 10.49 22.41
C GLY A 175 -11.86 11.87 21.79
N TYR A 176 -12.26 11.94 20.52
CA TYR A 176 -12.33 13.17 19.73
C TYR A 176 -13.64 13.27 18.97
N VAL A 177 -14.15 14.49 18.82
CA VAL A 177 -15.22 14.82 17.88
C VAL A 177 -14.57 15.39 16.62
N LEU A 178 -14.78 14.72 15.47
CA LEU A 178 -14.30 15.17 14.17
C LEU A 178 -15.40 15.97 13.47
N LYS A 179 -15.04 17.11 12.86
CA LYS A 179 -15.91 17.94 12.03
C LYS A 179 -15.17 18.39 10.78
N GLY A 180 -15.76 18.14 9.61
CA GLY A 180 -15.20 18.51 8.31
C GLY A 180 -15.66 17.56 7.22
N SER A 181 -15.10 17.75 6.02
CA SER A 181 -15.37 16.91 4.86
C SER A 181 -14.06 16.48 4.23
N LYS A 182 -14.00 15.23 3.75
CA LYS A 182 -12.89 14.68 2.98
C LYS A 182 -13.36 14.33 1.57
N MET A 183 -12.48 14.38 0.58
CA MET A 183 -12.80 14.17 -0.83
C MET A 183 -11.80 13.23 -1.50
N TRP A 184 -12.26 12.47 -2.48
CA TRP A 184 -11.45 11.53 -3.26
C TRP A 184 -10.76 10.46 -2.41
N ILE A 185 -11.48 9.91 -1.43
CA ILE A 185 -10.91 8.93 -0.49
C ILE A 185 -11.12 7.52 -1.04
N SER A 186 -10.04 6.94 -1.58
CA SER A 186 -10.04 5.54 -2.03
C SER A 186 -10.46 4.61 -0.89
N ASN A 187 -11.25 3.60 -1.22
CA ASN A 187 -11.82 2.60 -0.31
C ASN A 187 -12.87 3.13 0.68
N ALA A 188 -13.14 4.44 0.79
CA ALA A 188 -14.08 4.99 1.77
C ALA A 188 -15.48 4.34 1.77
N PRO A 189 -16.08 3.98 0.60
CA PRO A 189 -17.41 3.38 0.57
C PRO A 189 -17.54 2.04 1.30
N PHE A 190 -16.42 1.31 1.50
CA PHE A 190 -16.43 -0.01 2.13
C PHE A 190 -15.38 -0.17 3.24
N ALA A 191 -14.73 0.92 3.68
CA ALA A 191 -13.70 0.88 4.70
C ALA A 191 -14.27 0.56 6.09
N ASP A 192 -13.58 -0.32 6.82
CA ASP A 192 -13.85 -0.63 8.23
C ASP A 192 -13.01 0.21 9.18
N VAL A 193 -11.85 0.70 8.71
CA VAL A 193 -10.89 1.50 9.47
C VAL A 193 -10.51 2.72 8.65
N MET A 194 -10.53 3.90 9.29
CA MET A 194 -10.16 5.15 8.64
C MET A 194 -9.03 5.82 9.40
N VAL A 195 -7.94 6.15 8.72
CA VAL A 195 -6.92 7.09 9.20
C VAL A 195 -7.34 8.48 8.71
N VAL A 196 -7.76 9.35 9.64
CA VAL A 196 -8.31 10.67 9.29
C VAL A 196 -7.45 11.77 9.87
N TRP A 197 -6.95 12.64 9.01
CA TRP A 197 -6.15 13.80 9.41
C TRP A 197 -7.02 15.01 9.65
N ALA A 198 -6.81 15.69 10.78
CA ALA A 198 -7.53 16.89 11.16
C ALA A 198 -6.67 17.84 11.99
N LYS A 199 -6.99 19.12 12.00
CA LYS A 199 -6.39 20.09 12.90
C LYS A 199 -6.99 19.96 14.30
N LEU A 200 -6.14 19.93 15.32
CA LEU A 200 -6.57 19.87 16.71
C LEU A 200 -7.09 21.22 17.17
N ASP A 201 -8.28 21.25 17.78
CA ASP A 201 -8.91 22.44 18.33
C ASP A 201 -8.41 22.76 19.75
N GLU A 202 -7.10 22.61 20.03
CA GLU A 202 -6.52 22.92 21.33
C GLU A 202 -5.33 23.88 21.16
N GLY A 203 -5.25 24.89 22.04
CA GLY A 203 -4.04 25.73 22.21
C GLY A 203 -3.78 26.76 21.13
N GLY A 204 -4.71 27.06 20.23
CA GLY A 204 -4.55 28.15 19.24
C GLY A 204 -3.53 27.90 18.13
N GLY A 205 -3.05 26.67 17.99
CA GLY A 205 -2.09 26.24 16.96
C GLY A 205 -2.71 25.37 15.87
N ASP A 206 -2.01 25.27 14.73
CA ASP A 206 -2.40 24.41 13.59
C ASP A 206 -1.79 23.00 13.70
N THR A 207 -1.82 22.40 14.89
CA THR A 207 -1.35 21.00 15.06
C THR A 207 -2.26 20.05 14.31
N ILE A 208 -1.67 19.27 13.39
CA ILE A 208 -2.39 18.22 12.65
C ILE A 208 -2.20 16.89 13.37
N ILE A 209 -3.28 16.15 13.55
CA ILE A 209 -3.32 14.80 14.13
C ILE A 209 -3.98 13.83 13.15
N GLY A 210 -3.64 12.55 13.28
CA GLY A 210 -4.22 11.44 12.50
C GLY A 210 -4.58 10.26 13.39
#